data_cc82216eb7950b0ee052f0154badbcb8
#
_entry.id   cc82216eb7950b0ee052f0154badbcb8
#
_cell.length_a   1.000
_cell.length_b   1.000
_cell.length_c   1.000
_cell.angle_alpha   90.00
_cell.angle_beta   90.00
_cell.angle_gamma   90.00
#
_symmetry.space_group_name_H-M   'P 1'
#
loop_
_entity.id
_entity.type
_entity.pdbx_description
1 polymer ?
#
loop_
_entity_poly.entity_id
_entity_poly.type
_entity_poly.pdbx_seq_one_letter_code
_entity_poly.pdbx_strand_id
1 'polypeptide(L)'
;MTEENFNYRTSQLMLRNQFVGPGKYQMPCIPKPSISDDDLIGLLLIGFDRLHADQQQHTDRMVHFFLYDYHFDRVWSSPDKDIETLAQYRAVLSPDFSMYRKMAPVMQIYNVFRNRWCGAYWASKGIRVIPTVSWGDENTFDFCFEGITPDSAVAVSTYMVSEHGNHKDQKDFFMKGYNEMLRRINPSVVICYNTPFPEMEGPIVYVDYELSSWKFLNYQTSSACTQDDLSAFKIGGFSSATCDTMRAYQISSGMGSVYGGGWKPKKESDRRFLGEPGTTNITTNSKGERISTNIGSDGRATDETHNSDHGNPSEHANPHIHPVNWNPDTGAPSLGHGVPLSEYNVGKGLNHLGLFINVTDNEYFETLYEFTDALKRGGEVQFLWNNHEYSVLPSNGRFVICEANLPETSCWYDDTDTLLNHKVDGEKLRSIIKRAVITSRTL
;
A
#
# COMPACT_ATOMS: atom_id res chain seq x y z
N MET A 1 23.04 44.55 2.39
CA MET A 1 22.07 43.44 2.12
C MET A 1 21.42 43.80 0.82
N THR A 2 21.45 42.92 -0.19
CA THR A 2 20.80 43.19 -1.50
C THR A 2 19.28 43.12 -1.32
N GLU A 3 18.53 43.82 -2.17
CA GLU A 3 17.06 43.78 -2.20
C GLU A 3 16.53 42.36 -2.38
N GLU A 4 17.18 41.56 -3.24
CA GLU A 4 16.86 40.15 -3.46
C GLU A 4 16.98 39.32 -2.18
N ASN A 5 18.03 39.49 -1.39
CA ASN A 5 18.20 38.81 -0.12
C ASN A 5 17.14 39.19 0.93
N PHE A 6 16.68 40.43 0.90
CA PHE A 6 15.61 40.88 1.79
C PHE A 6 14.28 40.23 1.38
N ASN A 7 13.93 40.27 0.11
CA ASN A 7 12.68 39.67 -0.42
C ASN A 7 12.63 38.17 -0.16
N TYR A 8 13.74 37.45 -0.31
CA TYR A 8 13.81 36.02 0.00
C TYR A 8 13.55 35.76 1.50
N ARG A 9 14.22 36.51 2.39
CA ARG A 9 14.08 36.32 3.85
C ARG A 9 12.69 36.65 4.38
N THR A 10 11.96 37.53 3.71
CA THR A 10 10.60 37.94 4.08
C THR A 10 9.54 37.24 3.27
N SER A 11 9.92 36.34 2.36
CA SER A 11 8.96 35.62 1.52
C SER A 11 8.05 34.71 2.34
N GLN A 12 6.80 34.61 1.93
CA GLN A 12 5.83 33.72 2.58
C GLN A 12 6.26 32.26 2.54
N LEU A 13 6.94 31.84 1.48
CA LEU A 13 7.46 30.48 1.33
C LEU A 13 8.61 30.20 2.32
N MET A 14 9.40 31.19 2.68
CA MET A 14 10.45 31.06 3.70
C MET A 14 9.86 31.05 5.10
N LEU A 15 8.99 31.99 5.39
CA LEU A 15 8.46 32.20 6.75
C LEU A 15 7.34 31.21 7.13
N ARG A 16 6.55 30.77 6.17
CA ARG A 16 5.44 29.82 6.37
C ARG A 16 4.47 30.21 7.52
N ASN A 17 4.27 31.51 7.76
CA ASN A 17 3.52 32.05 8.90
C ASN A 17 2.15 32.64 8.53
N GLN A 18 1.68 32.47 7.32
CA GLN A 18 0.43 33.09 6.84
C GLN A 18 -0.86 32.37 7.30
N PHE A 19 -0.76 31.17 7.86
CA PHE A 19 -1.91 30.35 8.26
C PHE A 19 -1.84 29.91 9.72
N VAL A 20 -1.36 30.81 10.59
CA VAL A 20 -1.16 30.52 12.02
C VAL A 20 -2.47 30.08 12.67
N GLY A 21 -2.50 28.86 13.16
CA GLY A 21 -3.62 28.33 13.93
C GLY A 21 -3.49 28.57 15.44
N PRO A 22 -4.55 28.30 16.20
CA PRO A 22 -4.49 28.31 17.65
C PRO A 22 -3.62 27.15 18.16
N GLY A 23 -3.17 27.27 19.42
CA GLY A 23 -2.46 26.20 20.09
C GLY A 23 -0.94 26.37 20.13
N LYS A 24 -0.29 25.48 20.84
CA LYS A 24 1.14 25.54 21.18
C LYS A 24 2.04 25.50 19.95
N TYR A 25 1.66 24.72 18.96
CA TYR A 25 2.46 24.48 17.76
C TYR A 25 2.10 25.40 16.60
N GLN A 26 1.06 26.23 16.76
CA GLN A 26 0.57 27.16 15.73
C GLN A 26 0.34 26.47 14.38
N MET A 27 -0.18 25.24 14.42
CA MET A 27 -0.42 24.45 13.21
C MET A 27 -1.35 25.21 12.25
N PRO A 28 -0.99 25.34 10.97
CA PRO A 28 -1.84 25.98 9.98
C PRO A 28 -3.23 25.35 9.96
N CYS A 29 -4.28 26.17 9.88
CA CYS A 29 -5.65 25.67 9.81
C CYS A 29 -6.09 25.49 8.38
N ILE A 30 -6.48 24.26 8.01
CA ILE A 30 -7.17 23.97 6.75
C ILE A 30 -8.64 24.37 6.94
N PRO A 31 -9.19 25.26 6.08
CA PRO A 31 -10.60 25.63 6.13
C PRO A 31 -11.49 24.39 5.95
N LYS A 32 -12.64 24.36 6.65
CA LYS A 32 -13.62 23.29 6.51
C LYS A 32 -14.08 23.18 5.04
N PRO A 33 -13.87 22.03 4.37
CA PRO A 33 -14.32 21.85 2.99
C PRO A 33 -15.85 21.74 2.93
N SER A 34 -16.45 22.29 1.88
CA SER A 34 -17.84 22.01 1.54
C SER A 34 -17.89 20.69 0.76
N ILE A 35 -18.47 19.66 1.35
CA ILE A 35 -18.62 18.33 0.75
C ILE A 35 -20.12 18.01 0.73
N SER A 36 -20.62 17.67 -0.46
CA SER A 36 -21.97 17.19 -0.68
C SER A 36 -21.98 15.65 -0.78
N ASP A 37 -23.18 15.08 -0.71
CA ASP A 37 -23.37 13.64 -0.93
C ASP A 37 -22.93 13.21 -2.33
N ASP A 38 -23.18 14.05 -3.34
CA ASP A 38 -22.78 13.80 -4.73
C ASP A 38 -21.25 13.74 -4.89
N ASP A 39 -20.51 14.41 -4.02
CA ASP A 39 -19.05 14.32 -4.01
C ASP A 39 -18.53 12.97 -3.52
N LEU A 40 -19.34 12.22 -2.76
CA LEU A 40 -18.99 10.98 -2.08
C LEU A 40 -19.53 9.73 -2.79
N ILE A 41 -20.55 9.90 -3.63
CA ILE A 41 -21.17 8.81 -4.39
C ILE A 41 -20.16 8.25 -5.40
N GLY A 42 -19.84 6.95 -5.28
CA GLY A 42 -18.90 6.28 -6.19
C GLY A 42 -17.50 6.88 -6.18
N LEU A 43 -17.12 7.53 -5.07
CA LEU A 43 -15.83 8.21 -4.94
C LEU A 43 -14.65 7.27 -5.24
N LEU A 44 -13.83 7.67 -6.19
CA LEU A 44 -12.51 7.11 -6.44
C LEU A 44 -11.45 8.18 -6.22
N LEU A 45 -10.27 7.74 -5.82
CA LEU A 45 -9.10 8.61 -5.69
C LEU A 45 -8.15 8.42 -6.87
N ILE A 46 -7.21 9.35 -7.00
CA ILE A 46 -6.09 9.27 -7.94
C ILE A 46 -4.81 9.71 -7.21
N GLY A 47 -3.74 8.96 -7.37
CA GLY A 47 -2.45 9.32 -6.77
C GLY A 47 -1.85 10.56 -7.40
N PHE A 48 -1.29 11.45 -6.57
CA PHE A 48 -0.61 12.66 -7.06
C PHE A 48 0.49 12.37 -8.08
N ASP A 49 1.20 11.25 -7.95
CA ASP A 49 2.24 10.80 -8.87
C ASP A 49 1.70 10.39 -10.25
N ARG A 50 0.38 10.25 -10.41
CA ARG A 50 -0.30 9.84 -11.64
C ARG A 50 -0.93 10.98 -12.42
N LEU A 51 -1.03 12.18 -11.87
CA LEU A 51 -1.71 13.30 -12.52
C LEU A 51 -1.16 13.62 -13.91
N HIS A 52 0.14 13.56 -14.12
CA HIS A 52 0.76 13.79 -15.42
C HIS A 52 0.53 12.64 -16.43
N ALA A 53 0.22 11.44 -15.95
CA ALA A 53 -0.09 10.29 -16.78
C ALA A 53 -1.59 10.16 -17.08
N ASP A 54 -2.43 10.94 -16.41
CA ASP A 54 -3.88 10.94 -16.55
C ASP A 54 -4.33 11.67 -17.84
N GLN A 55 -4.12 11.02 -18.98
CA GLN A 55 -4.48 11.55 -20.28
C GLN A 55 -6.00 11.71 -20.48
N GLN A 56 -6.80 10.96 -19.74
CA GLN A 56 -8.27 11.00 -19.81
C GLN A 56 -8.86 12.05 -18.86
N GLN A 57 -8.04 12.69 -18.04
CA GLN A 57 -8.44 13.73 -17.10
C GLN A 57 -9.63 13.30 -16.21
N HIS A 58 -9.41 12.30 -15.36
CA HIS A 58 -10.41 11.83 -14.40
C HIS A 58 -10.65 12.86 -13.28
N THR A 59 -11.09 14.04 -13.68
CA THR A 59 -11.30 15.20 -12.79
C THR A 59 -12.45 15.01 -11.80
N ASP A 60 -13.25 13.99 -11.99
CA ASP A 60 -14.28 13.50 -11.07
C ASP A 60 -13.70 12.78 -9.84
N ARG A 61 -12.43 12.42 -9.86
CA ARG A 61 -11.71 11.83 -8.72
C ARG A 61 -11.18 12.90 -7.77
N MET A 62 -10.83 12.48 -6.55
CA MET A 62 -10.07 13.31 -5.62
C MET A 62 -8.61 12.88 -5.61
N VAL A 63 -7.70 13.86 -5.55
CA VAL A 63 -6.25 13.59 -5.52
C VAL A 63 -5.82 13.17 -4.12
N HIS A 64 -5.07 12.07 -4.00
CA HIS A 64 -4.52 11.60 -2.73
C HIS A 64 -3.00 11.58 -2.72
N PHE A 65 -2.45 11.56 -1.49
CA PHE A 65 -1.02 11.50 -1.20
C PHE A 65 -0.68 10.30 -0.29
N PHE A 66 -1.48 9.24 -0.30
CA PHE A 66 -1.16 7.97 0.36
C PHE A 66 -0.10 7.23 -0.47
N LEU A 67 1.09 7.82 -0.52
CA LEU A 67 2.24 7.48 -1.33
C LEU A 67 3.49 7.65 -0.48
N TYR A 68 4.62 7.14 -0.92
CA TYR A 68 5.90 7.49 -0.28
C TYR A 68 6.22 8.97 -0.48
N ASP A 69 6.72 9.63 0.55
CA ASP A 69 6.98 11.09 0.58
C ASP A 69 7.74 11.59 -0.66
N TYR A 70 8.71 10.84 -1.16
CA TYR A 70 9.52 11.24 -2.31
C TYR A 70 8.72 11.39 -3.63
N HIS A 71 7.53 10.80 -3.74
CA HIS A 71 6.67 11.01 -4.90
C HIS A 71 6.04 12.41 -4.92
N PHE A 72 5.93 13.04 -3.76
CA PHE A 72 5.24 14.32 -3.64
C PHE A 72 5.97 15.39 -2.81
N ASP A 73 7.18 15.16 -2.32
CA ASP A 73 7.92 16.12 -1.47
C ASP A 73 8.09 17.50 -2.15
N ARG A 74 8.04 17.54 -3.48
CA ARG A 74 8.08 18.79 -4.25
C ARG A 74 6.93 19.75 -3.93
N VAL A 75 5.78 19.29 -3.43
CA VAL A 75 4.65 20.18 -3.09
C VAL A 75 4.98 21.09 -1.91
N TRP A 76 5.94 20.69 -1.08
CA TRP A 76 6.47 21.53 -0.02
C TRP A 76 7.49 22.55 -0.52
N SER A 77 8.44 22.14 -1.36
CA SER A 77 9.49 23.01 -1.87
C SER A 77 9.00 23.98 -2.96
N SER A 78 7.99 23.57 -3.73
CA SER A 78 7.46 24.35 -4.86
C SER A 78 5.92 24.27 -4.90
N PRO A 79 5.21 24.83 -3.90
CA PRO A 79 3.77 24.62 -3.72
C PRO A 79 2.90 25.21 -4.83
N ASP A 80 3.42 26.15 -5.60
CA ASP A 80 2.69 26.76 -6.73
C ASP A 80 2.70 25.90 -7.99
N LYS A 81 3.69 25.00 -8.11
CA LYS A 81 3.95 24.30 -9.37
C LYS A 81 2.77 23.46 -9.88
N ASP A 82 2.02 22.86 -8.97
CA ASP A 82 0.98 21.89 -9.31
C ASP A 82 -0.44 22.47 -9.11
N ILE A 83 -0.60 23.77 -8.76
CA ILE A 83 -1.89 24.40 -8.45
C ILE A 83 -2.88 24.28 -9.60
N GLU A 84 -2.46 24.61 -10.83
CA GLU A 84 -3.33 24.57 -12.01
C GLU A 84 -3.82 23.13 -12.30
N THR A 85 -2.97 22.14 -12.09
CA THR A 85 -3.33 20.73 -12.25
C THR A 85 -4.27 20.27 -11.13
N LEU A 86 -3.94 20.57 -9.88
CA LEU A 86 -4.75 20.17 -8.72
C LEU A 86 -6.15 20.81 -8.75
N ALA A 87 -6.27 22.05 -9.22
CA ALA A 87 -7.54 22.78 -9.32
C ALA A 87 -8.54 22.16 -10.30
N GLN A 88 -8.10 21.25 -11.17
CA GLN A 88 -8.98 20.58 -12.13
C GLN A 88 -9.76 19.41 -11.50
N TYR A 89 -9.26 18.85 -10.40
CA TYR A 89 -9.87 17.68 -9.77
C TYR A 89 -10.97 18.07 -8.79
N ARG A 90 -11.87 17.13 -8.51
CA ARG A 90 -13.04 17.32 -7.64
C ARG A 90 -12.66 17.89 -6.26
N ALA A 91 -11.62 17.38 -5.67
CA ALA A 91 -10.97 17.87 -4.45
C ALA A 91 -9.55 17.30 -4.33
N VAL A 92 -8.81 17.81 -3.38
CA VAL A 92 -7.43 17.39 -3.10
C VAL A 92 -7.32 17.04 -1.62
N LEU A 93 -6.83 15.86 -1.28
CA LEU A 93 -6.46 15.52 0.09
C LEU A 93 -5.18 16.27 0.44
N SER A 94 -5.02 16.73 1.69
CA SER A 94 -3.74 17.33 2.11
C SER A 94 -2.63 16.27 2.13
N PRO A 95 -1.35 16.65 1.87
CA PRO A 95 -0.26 15.68 1.70
C PRO A 95 -0.02 14.82 2.93
N ASP A 96 0.03 13.51 2.76
CA ASP A 96 0.23 12.55 3.85
C ASP A 96 1.72 12.32 4.12
N PHE A 97 2.41 13.33 4.64
CA PHE A 97 3.81 13.19 5.06
C PHE A 97 3.93 12.17 6.19
N SER A 98 4.89 11.27 6.05
CA SER A 98 5.07 10.10 6.92
C SER A 98 5.12 10.40 8.42
N MET A 99 4.39 9.61 9.19
CA MET A 99 4.24 9.72 10.65
C MET A 99 4.67 8.42 11.36
N TYR A 100 5.89 7.94 11.06
CA TYR A 100 6.38 6.69 11.67
C TYR A 100 6.63 6.84 13.17
N ARG A 101 6.23 5.83 13.95
CA ARG A 101 6.39 5.79 15.42
C ARG A 101 7.83 5.99 15.91
N LYS A 102 8.82 5.48 15.15
CA LYS A 102 10.25 5.62 15.49
C LYS A 102 10.89 6.92 14.98
N MET A 103 10.13 7.75 14.28
CA MET A 103 10.62 9.04 13.80
C MET A 103 10.83 10.00 14.98
N ALA A 104 11.87 10.84 14.90
CA ALA A 104 12.11 11.86 15.91
C ALA A 104 10.88 12.80 16.04
N PRO A 105 10.42 13.15 17.26
CA PRO A 105 9.21 13.95 17.46
C PRO A 105 9.21 15.28 16.70
N VAL A 106 10.36 15.94 16.57
CA VAL A 106 10.47 17.18 15.80
C VAL A 106 10.16 16.98 14.32
N MET A 107 10.51 15.81 13.77
CA MET A 107 10.19 15.47 12.38
C MET A 107 8.70 15.17 12.21
N GLN A 108 8.10 14.51 13.18
CA GLN A 108 6.65 14.24 13.18
C GLN A 108 5.86 15.56 13.26
N ILE A 109 6.24 16.46 14.15
CA ILE A 109 5.65 17.81 14.24
C ILE A 109 5.81 18.58 12.92
N TYR A 110 7.01 18.52 12.32
CA TYR A 110 7.29 19.17 11.04
C TYR A 110 6.46 18.58 9.90
N ASN A 111 6.23 17.27 9.88
CA ASN A 111 5.42 16.59 8.87
C ASN A 111 3.94 16.98 8.98
N VAL A 112 3.40 17.08 10.20
CA VAL A 112 2.05 17.62 10.41
C VAL A 112 1.98 19.08 9.98
N PHE A 113 2.98 19.90 10.30
CA PHE A 113 3.03 21.29 9.85
C PHE A 113 3.02 21.40 8.34
N ARG A 114 3.84 20.61 7.62
CA ARG A 114 3.87 20.58 6.15
C ARG A 114 2.51 20.19 5.54
N ASN A 115 1.88 19.14 6.09
CA ASN A 115 0.56 18.70 5.68
C ASN A 115 -0.46 19.85 5.79
N ARG A 116 -0.56 20.45 6.97
CA ARG A 116 -1.52 21.53 7.25
C ARG A 116 -1.24 22.79 6.44
N TRP A 117 0.03 23.16 6.31
CA TRP A 117 0.42 24.35 5.55
C TRP A 117 0.09 24.20 4.05
N CYS A 118 0.43 23.08 3.44
CA CYS A 118 0.10 22.82 2.02
C CYS A 118 -1.41 22.85 1.80
N GLY A 119 -2.18 22.19 2.68
CA GLY A 119 -3.63 22.18 2.61
C GLY A 119 -4.24 23.58 2.72
N ALA A 120 -3.81 24.38 3.70
CA ALA A 120 -4.26 25.76 3.86
C ALA A 120 -3.85 26.65 2.70
N TYR A 121 -2.63 26.46 2.16
CA TYR A 121 -2.13 27.20 1.02
C TYR A 121 -2.96 26.94 -0.23
N TRP A 122 -3.23 25.69 -0.56
CA TRP A 122 -4.07 25.32 -1.71
C TRP A 122 -5.51 25.80 -1.52
N ALA A 123 -6.06 25.69 -0.31
CA ALA A 123 -7.39 26.25 -0.02
C ALA A 123 -7.44 27.77 -0.24
N SER A 124 -6.37 28.51 0.09
CA SER A 124 -6.26 29.95 -0.18
C SER A 124 -6.22 30.28 -1.68
N LYS A 125 -5.88 29.30 -2.51
CA LYS A 125 -5.92 29.41 -3.99
C LYS A 125 -7.25 28.97 -4.60
N GLY A 126 -8.24 28.63 -3.76
CA GLY A 126 -9.57 28.21 -4.22
C GLY A 126 -9.73 26.71 -4.49
N ILE A 127 -8.71 25.90 -4.18
CA ILE A 127 -8.78 24.44 -4.29
C ILE A 127 -9.58 23.90 -3.09
N ARG A 128 -10.51 22.99 -3.34
CA ARG A 128 -11.23 22.26 -2.29
C ARG A 128 -10.29 21.24 -1.67
N VAL A 129 -9.91 21.44 -0.42
CA VAL A 129 -8.96 20.59 0.29
C VAL A 129 -9.62 19.84 1.42
N ILE A 130 -9.43 18.52 1.45
CA ILE A 130 -9.86 17.65 2.55
C ILE A 130 -8.63 17.30 3.39
N PRO A 131 -8.63 17.57 4.71
CA PRO A 131 -7.52 17.22 5.57
C PRO A 131 -7.27 15.72 5.60
N THR A 132 -6.06 15.28 5.30
CA THR A 132 -5.57 13.95 5.63
C THR A 132 -5.10 13.94 7.07
N VAL A 133 -5.52 12.92 7.82
CA VAL A 133 -5.17 12.76 9.23
C VAL A 133 -4.36 11.49 9.40
N SER A 134 -3.13 11.64 9.88
CA SER A 134 -2.24 10.55 10.22
C SER A 134 -1.61 10.78 11.60
N TRP A 135 -1.18 9.73 12.24
CA TRP A 135 -0.60 9.74 13.58
C TRP A 135 0.47 8.65 13.72
N GLY A 136 1.38 8.83 14.64
CA GLY A 136 2.35 7.83 15.06
C GLY A 136 1.82 7.02 16.24
N ASP A 137 2.30 7.37 17.45
CA ASP A 137 1.80 6.83 18.72
C ASP A 137 1.06 7.91 19.52
N GLU A 138 0.67 7.60 20.75
CA GLU A 138 -0.08 8.49 21.64
C GLU A 138 0.65 9.82 21.91
N ASN A 139 2.00 9.85 21.80
CA ASN A 139 2.77 11.09 21.98
C ASN A 139 2.52 12.10 20.85
N THR A 140 2.04 11.64 19.70
CA THR A 140 1.73 12.53 18.57
C THR A 140 0.37 13.20 18.69
N PHE A 141 -0.50 12.72 19.61
CA PHE A 141 -1.86 13.22 19.75
C PHE A 141 -1.93 14.71 20.18
N ASP A 142 -0.86 15.22 20.79
CA ASP A 142 -0.79 16.64 21.17
C ASP A 142 -0.81 17.59 19.98
N PHE A 143 -0.44 17.11 18.77
CA PHE A 143 -0.31 17.97 17.60
C PHE A 143 -0.92 17.41 16.31
N CYS A 144 -1.06 16.09 16.14
CA CYS A 144 -1.46 15.51 14.85
C CYS A 144 -2.92 15.82 14.46
N PHE A 145 -3.76 16.21 15.40
CA PHE A 145 -5.15 16.61 15.16
C PHE A 145 -5.34 18.14 15.11
N GLU A 146 -4.29 18.94 15.42
CA GLU A 146 -4.36 20.37 15.27
C GLU A 146 -4.46 20.83 13.82
N GLY A 147 -4.99 22.02 13.58
CA GLY A 147 -5.13 22.61 12.25
C GLY A 147 -6.27 22.02 11.41
N ILE A 148 -7.18 21.28 12.03
CA ILE A 148 -8.39 20.77 11.40
C ILE A 148 -9.60 21.35 12.13
N THR A 149 -10.51 21.94 11.36
CA THR A 149 -11.75 22.50 11.93
C THR A 149 -12.67 21.37 12.37
N PRO A 150 -13.26 21.40 13.58
CA PRO A 150 -14.27 20.44 13.99
C PRO A 150 -15.40 20.27 12.95
N ASP A 151 -16.00 19.09 12.91
CA ASP A 151 -17.03 18.68 11.96
C ASP A 151 -16.61 18.77 10.48
N SER A 152 -15.30 18.78 10.20
CA SER A 152 -14.78 18.70 8.82
C SER A 152 -14.89 17.27 8.28
N ALA A 153 -15.04 17.15 6.96
CA ALA A 153 -14.68 15.92 6.28
C ALA A 153 -13.17 15.71 6.42
N VAL A 154 -12.74 14.48 6.67
CA VAL A 154 -11.33 14.11 6.78
C VAL A 154 -11.04 12.84 5.98
N ALA A 155 -9.76 12.60 5.68
CA ALA A 155 -9.31 11.37 5.03
C ALA A 155 -8.31 10.64 5.91
N VAL A 156 -8.42 9.31 5.94
CA VAL A 156 -7.49 8.39 6.61
C VAL A 156 -7.17 7.22 5.67
N SER A 157 -6.10 6.49 5.98
CA SER A 157 -5.75 5.29 5.22
C SER A 157 -5.52 4.12 6.16
N THR A 158 -6.13 2.97 5.85
CA THR A 158 -5.81 1.67 6.45
C THR A 158 -4.80 0.90 5.61
N TYR A 159 -4.41 1.44 4.45
CA TYR A 159 -3.38 0.84 3.61
C TYR A 159 -2.06 0.71 4.39
N MET A 160 -1.42 -0.45 4.31
CA MET A 160 -0.21 -0.78 5.06
C MET A 160 -0.37 -0.91 6.59
N VAL A 161 -1.59 -0.88 7.12
CA VAL A 161 -1.83 -1.17 8.55
C VAL A 161 -2.11 -2.66 8.70
N SER A 162 -1.15 -3.38 9.24
CA SER A 162 -1.24 -4.84 9.43
C SER A 162 -1.87 -5.21 10.77
N GLU A 163 -2.65 -6.27 10.78
CA GLU A 163 -3.19 -6.93 11.99
C GLU A 163 -2.60 -8.33 12.19
N HIS A 164 -1.62 -8.73 11.38
CA HIS A 164 -1.04 -10.09 11.36
C HIS A 164 0.47 -10.11 11.61
N GLY A 165 0.97 -11.26 11.99
CA GLY A 165 2.41 -11.51 12.15
C GLY A 165 3.08 -10.62 13.21
N ASN A 166 4.28 -10.17 12.90
CA ASN A 166 5.08 -9.31 13.77
C ASN A 166 4.59 -7.85 13.84
N HIS A 167 3.57 -7.50 13.05
CA HIS A 167 3.01 -6.15 12.92
C HIS A 167 1.56 -6.05 13.38
N LYS A 168 1.05 -7.06 14.09
CA LYS A 168 -0.32 -7.09 14.60
C LYS A 168 -0.68 -5.94 15.53
N ASP A 169 0.30 -5.31 16.13
CA ASP A 169 0.14 -4.13 16.97
C ASP A 169 -0.17 -2.85 16.17
N GLN A 170 0.05 -2.83 14.85
CA GLN A 170 -0.22 -1.66 14.01
C GLN A 170 -1.70 -1.30 14.01
N LYS A 171 -2.60 -2.28 13.95
CA LYS A 171 -4.04 -2.05 14.04
C LYS A 171 -4.43 -1.42 15.38
N ASP A 172 -3.89 -1.92 16.50
CA ASP A 172 -4.19 -1.37 17.82
C ASP A 172 -3.78 0.11 17.93
N PHE A 173 -2.60 0.46 17.40
CA PHE A 173 -2.14 1.86 17.35
C PHE A 173 -3.01 2.71 16.41
N PHE A 174 -3.36 2.16 15.24
CA PHE A 174 -4.25 2.84 14.31
C PHE A 174 -5.59 3.15 14.98
N MET A 175 -6.23 2.16 15.62
CA MET A 175 -7.52 2.32 16.27
C MET A 175 -7.50 3.30 17.45
N LYS A 176 -6.41 3.33 18.24
CA LYS A 176 -6.25 4.35 19.29
C LYS A 176 -6.27 5.77 18.73
N GLY A 177 -5.50 6.02 17.69
CA GLY A 177 -5.46 7.33 17.04
C GLY A 177 -6.76 7.66 16.30
N TYR A 178 -7.40 6.67 15.67
CA TYR A 178 -8.70 6.82 15.02
C TYR A 178 -9.77 7.27 16.01
N ASN A 179 -9.89 6.60 17.16
CA ASN A 179 -10.84 6.95 18.20
C ASN A 179 -10.57 8.35 18.79
N GLU A 180 -9.30 8.70 18.97
CA GLU A 180 -8.91 10.04 19.44
C GLU A 180 -9.21 11.12 18.38
N MET A 181 -9.04 10.82 17.10
CA MET A 181 -9.48 11.68 16.00
C MET A 181 -10.99 11.93 16.05
N LEU A 182 -11.80 10.87 16.18
CA LEU A 182 -13.26 11.01 16.31
C LEU A 182 -13.62 11.91 17.49
N ARG A 183 -12.98 11.71 18.63
CA ARG A 183 -13.22 12.49 19.85
C ARG A 183 -12.89 13.98 19.70
N ARG A 184 -11.79 14.32 19.00
CA ARG A 184 -11.30 15.71 18.88
C ARG A 184 -11.90 16.47 17.72
N ILE A 185 -12.06 15.80 16.58
CA ILE A 185 -12.49 16.46 15.34
C ILE A 185 -14.00 16.29 15.14
N ASN A 186 -14.61 15.18 15.61
CA ASN A 186 -16.00 14.84 15.36
C ASN A 186 -16.33 14.97 13.85
N PRO A 187 -15.64 14.24 12.95
CA PRO A 187 -15.74 14.50 11.52
C PRO A 187 -17.13 14.24 10.97
N SER A 188 -17.60 15.11 10.06
CA SER A 188 -18.87 14.93 9.35
C SER A 188 -18.84 13.73 8.41
N VAL A 189 -17.65 13.38 7.89
CA VAL A 189 -17.37 12.18 7.09
C VAL A 189 -15.90 11.83 7.19
N VAL A 190 -15.61 10.52 7.19
CA VAL A 190 -14.26 9.96 7.13
C VAL A 190 -14.11 9.24 5.80
N ILE A 191 -13.32 9.78 4.88
CA ILE A 191 -12.92 9.11 3.65
C ILE A 191 -11.83 8.12 4.01
N CYS A 192 -12.12 6.83 3.97
CA CYS A 192 -11.19 5.76 4.31
C CYS A 192 -10.62 5.13 3.03
N TYR A 193 -9.33 5.37 2.78
CA TYR A 193 -8.59 4.73 1.69
C TYR A 193 -8.19 3.33 2.09
N ASN A 194 -8.58 2.35 1.30
CA ASN A 194 -8.54 0.92 1.58
C ASN A 194 -9.60 0.48 2.61
N THR A 195 -9.77 -0.83 2.76
CA THR A 195 -10.85 -1.44 3.56
C THR A 195 -10.80 -0.97 5.01
N PRO A 196 -11.87 -0.38 5.55
CA PRO A 196 -11.93 -0.01 6.96
C PRO A 196 -11.95 -1.24 7.85
N PHE A 197 -11.37 -1.13 9.05
CA PHE A 197 -11.50 -2.19 10.06
C PHE A 197 -12.92 -2.26 10.59
N PRO A 198 -13.43 -3.45 10.94
CA PRO A 198 -14.78 -3.61 11.47
C PRO A 198 -15.07 -2.80 12.74
N GLU A 199 -14.03 -2.48 13.51
CA GLU A 199 -14.12 -1.71 14.74
C GLU A 199 -14.13 -0.20 14.54
N MET A 200 -13.93 0.29 13.31
CA MET A 200 -14.00 1.72 13.02
C MET A 200 -15.45 2.17 13.05
N GLU A 201 -15.74 3.15 13.88
CA GLU A 201 -17.04 3.77 14.02
C GLU A 201 -17.11 5.14 13.31
N GLY A 202 -18.31 5.66 13.09
CA GLY A 202 -18.54 6.98 12.52
C GLY A 202 -18.99 6.97 11.06
N PRO A 203 -19.15 8.15 10.45
CA PRO A 203 -19.65 8.30 9.08
C PRO A 203 -18.53 8.02 8.05
N ILE A 204 -18.27 6.76 7.76
CA ILE A 204 -17.17 6.33 6.90
C ILE A 204 -17.63 6.17 5.45
N VAL A 205 -16.87 6.73 4.53
CA VAL A 205 -16.94 6.46 3.08
C VAL A 205 -15.72 5.64 2.69
N TYR A 206 -15.92 4.41 2.34
CA TYR A 206 -14.87 3.51 1.86
C TYR A 206 -14.46 3.86 0.43
N VAL A 207 -13.17 3.95 0.20
CA VAL A 207 -12.59 4.10 -1.13
C VAL A 207 -11.70 2.91 -1.44
N ASP A 208 -12.08 2.18 -2.48
CA ASP A 208 -11.35 0.99 -2.89
C ASP A 208 -9.95 1.36 -3.40
N TYR A 209 -8.94 0.78 -2.75
CA TYR A 209 -7.53 0.96 -3.10
C TYR A 209 -7.21 0.45 -4.51
N GLU A 210 -7.70 -0.73 -4.87
CA GLU A 210 -7.39 -1.32 -6.18
C GLU A 210 -8.01 -0.52 -7.31
N LEU A 211 -9.27 -0.11 -7.19
CA LEU A 211 -9.97 0.70 -8.19
C LEU A 211 -9.39 2.12 -8.30
N SER A 212 -8.77 2.63 -7.23
CA SER A 212 -8.05 3.91 -7.22
C SER A 212 -6.62 3.79 -7.73
N SER A 213 -6.13 2.56 -8.01
CA SER A 213 -4.78 2.32 -8.51
C SER A 213 -4.66 2.66 -10.00
N TRP A 214 -3.42 2.85 -10.46
CA TRP A 214 -3.12 3.13 -11.87
C TRP A 214 -3.59 2.03 -12.83
N LYS A 215 -3.74 0.78 -12.37
CA LYS A 215 -4.23 -0.35 -13.16
C LYS A 215 -5.68 -0.15 -13.62
N PHE A 216 -6.45 0.60 -12.85
CA PHE A 216 -7.86 0.90 -13.10
C PHE A 216 -8.10 2.37 -13.41
N LEU A 217 -7.09 3.09 -13.90
CA LEU A 217 -7.23 4.51 -14.23
C LEU A 217 -8.37 4.76 -15.24
N ASN A 218 -8.56 3.83 -16.17
CA ASN A 218 -9.62 3.88 -17.18
C ASN A 218 -10.93 3.20 -16.74
N TYR A 219 -11.03 2.77 -15.48
CA TYR A 219 -12.24 2.18 -14.96
C TYR A 219 -13.32 3.27 -14.79
N GLN A 220 -14.40 3.16 -15.56
CA GLN A 220 -15.59 3.98 -15.38
C GLN A 220 -16.58 3.19 -14.51
N THR A 221 -17.01 3.77 -13.41
CA THR A 221 -18.17 3.26 -12.68
C THR A 221 -19.35 3.26 -13.63
N SER A 222 -19.84 2.08 -14.01
CA SER A 222 -21.04 2.02 -14.83
C SER A 222 -22.19 2.70 -14.07
N SER A 223 -22.93 3.54 -14.74
CA SER A 223 -24.08 4.30 -14.26
C SER A 223 -25.29 3.42 -13.82
N ALA A 224 -25.05 2.19 -13.43
CA ALA A 224 -26.05 1.21 -13.03
C ALA A 224 -26.29 1.14 -11.49
N CYS A 225 -25.57 1.94 -10.68
CA CYS A 225 -25.89 2.11 -9.27
C CYS A 225 -27.04 3.12 -9.15
N THR A 226 -28.18 2.69 -8.65
CA THR A 226 -29.30 3.58 -8.35
C THR A 226 -29.03 4.40 -7.08
N GLN A 227 -29.67 5.55 -6.96
CA GLN A 227 -29.54 6.44 -5.79
C GLN A 227 -29.93 5.76 -4.46
N ASP A 228 -30.76 4.71 -4.52
CA ASP A 228 -31.18 3.91 -3.36
C ASP A 228 -30.07 2.94 -2.89
N ASP A 229 -29.28 2.39 -3.81
CA ASP A 229 -28.13 1.55 -3.46
C ASP A 229 -27.04 2.36 -2.75
N LEU A 230 -26.96 3.64 -3.04
CA LEU A 230 -25.96 4.57 -2.51
C LEU A 230 -26.35 5.20 -1.18
N SER A 231 -27.65 5.27 -0.87
CA SER A 231 -28.13 5.68 0.46
C SER A 231 -27.76 4.67 1.54
N ALA A 232 -27.59 3.38 1.18
CA ALA A 232 -27.05 2.35 2.06
C ALA A 232 -25.55 2.53 2.39
N PHE A 233 -24.82 3.34 1.61
CA PHE A 233 -23.42 3.69 1.85
C PHE A 233 -23.22 4.89 2.80
N LYS A 234 -24.29 5.63 3.10
CA LYS A 234 -24.30 6.64 4.15
C LYS A 234 -24.61 5.99 5.49
N ILE A 235 -23.59 5.52 6.14
CA ILE A 235 -23.80 4.72 7.33
C ILE A 235 -23.32 5.47 8.56
N GLY A 236 -24.26 5.73 9.43
CA GLY A 236 -23.97 5.81 10.86
C GLY A 236 -23.70 4.41 11.38
N GLY A 237 -22.44 4.05 11.58
CA GLY A 237 -22.01 2.80 12.19
C GLY A 237 -21.90 1.62 11.21
N PHE A 238 -20.69 1.21 10.88
CA PHE A 238 -20.41 -0.06 10.22
C PHE A 238 -20.69 -1.20 11.21
N SER A 239 -21.75 -1.97 11.01
CA SER A 239 -21.86 -3.29 11.62
C SER A 239 -21.12 -4.32 10.73
N SER A 240 -20.65 -5.42 11.31
CA SER A 240 -20.05 -6.53 10.52
C SER A 240 -20.99 -7.00 9.39
N ALA A 241 -22.30 -6.93 9.60
CA ALA A 241 -23.33 -7.22 8.61
C ALA A 241 -23.27 -6.28 7.40
N THR A 242 -22.85 -5.02 7.56
CA THR A 242 -22.75 -4.06 6.46
C THR A 242 -21.51 -4.32 5.61
N CYS A 243 -20.42 -4.74 6.25
CA CYS A 243 -19.21 -5.18 5.53
C CYS A 243 -19.52 -6.44 4.69
N ASP A 244 -20.31 -7.38 5.25
CA ASP A 244 -20.75 -8.57 4.54
C ASP A 244 -21.73 -8.26 3.40
N THR A 245 -22.59 -7.23 3.55
CA THR A 245 -23.48 -6.76 2.49
C THR A 245 -22.72 -6.11 1.35
N MET A 246 -21.68 -5.32 1.65
CA MET A 246 -20.79 -4.77 0.61
C MET A 246 -20.00 -5.87 -0.10
N ARG A 247 -19.49 -6.87 0.63
CA ARG A 247 -18.89 -8.07 0.04
C ARG A 247 -19.89 -8.83 -0.84
N ALA A 248 -21.14 -9.01 -0.37
CA ALA A 248 -22.19 -9.66 -1.13
C ALA A 248 -22.59 -8.88 -2.39
N TYR A 249 -22.61 -7.54 -2.34
CA TYR A 249 -22.90 -6.68 -3.48
C TYR A 249 -21.80 -6.75 -4.54
N GLN A 250 -20.53 -6.69 -4.15
CA GLN A 250 -19.40 -6.89 -5.07
C GLN A 250 -19.42 -8.28 -5.71
N ILE A 251 -19.84 -9.30 -4.97
CA ILE A 251 -20.00 -10.68 -5.48
C ILE A 251 -21.21 -10.78 -6.42
N SER A 252 -22.31 -10.08 -6.17
CA SER A 252 -23.55 -10.16 -6.96
C SER A 252 -23.50 -9.33 -8.25
N SER A 253 -22.74 -8.22 -8.27
CA SER A 253 -22.63 -7.33 -9.43
C SER A 253 -21.70 -7.83 -10.56
N GLY A 254 -21.14 -9.03 -10.42
CA GLY A 254 -20.32 -9.64 -11.46
C GLY A 254 -18.89 -9.12 -11.55
N MET A 255 -18.50 -8.20 -10.70
CA MET A 255 -17.10 -7.91 -10.43
C MET A 255 -16.51 -9.13 -9.75
N GLY A 256 -15.36 -9.61 -10.26
CA GLY A 256 -14.73 -10.84 -9.77
C GLY A 256 -14.65 -10.90 -8.25
N SER A 257 -14.44 -12.09 -7.71
CA SER A 257 -14.25 -12.31 -6.27
C SER A 257 -13.38 -11.18 -5.68
N VAL A 258 -13.73 -10.69 -4.49
CA VAL A 258 -12.91 -9.77 -3.70
C VAL A 258 -11.46 -10.29 -3.60
N TYR A 259 -11.31 -11.59 -3.73
CA TYR A 259 -10.05 -12.32 -3.78
C TYR A 259 -9.89 -12.97 -5.17
N GLY A 260 -8.75 -12.77 -5.81
CA GLY A 260 -8.32 -13.57 -6.95
C GLY A 260 -8.75 -13.13 -8.35
N GLY A 261 -9.19 -11.89 -8.57
CA GLY A 261 -9.47 -11.36 -9.89
C GLY A 261 -10.73 -11.95 -10.55
N GLY A 262 -10.88 -11.79 -11.87
CA GLY A 262 -12.11 -12.08 -12.62
C GLY A 262 -12.54 -13.54 -12.76
N TRP A 263 -11.76 -14.53 -12.29
CA TRP A 263 -12.14 -15.94 -12.38
C TRP A 263 -13.22 -16.29 -11.35
N LYS A 264 -14.23 -17.02 -11.79
CA LYS A 264 -15.32 -17.50 -10.92
C LYS A 264 -15.30 -19.03 -10.87
N PRO A 265 -15.37 -19.60 -9.63
CA PRO A 265 -15.52 -21.05 -9.45
C PRO A 265 -16.73 -21.58 -10.20
N LYS A 266 -16.53 -22.58 -11.05
CA LYS A 266 -17.62 -23.24 -11.80
C LYS A 266 -18.27 -24.36 -11.00
N LYS A 267 -17.56 -24.91 -10.00
CA LYS A 267 -18.01 -25.98 -9.10
C LYS A 267 -17.78 -25.56 -7.65
N GLU A 268 -18.56 -26.11 -6.74
CA GLU A 268 -18.39 -25.87 -5.30
C GLU A 268 -16.96 -26.21 -4.83
N SER A 269 -16.41 -27.32 -5.35
CA SER A 269 -15.04 -27.74 -5.05
C SER A 269 -13.96 -26.75 -5.50
N ASP A 270 -14.26 -25.88 -6.45
CA ASP A 270 -13.29 -24.92 -6.99
C ASP A 270 -13.18 -23.66 -6.09
N ARG A 271 -14.13 -23.48 -5.16
CA ARG A 271 -14.10 -22.35 -4.22
C ARG A 271 -12.87 -22.36 -3.31
N ARG A 272 -12.27 -23.53 -3.10
CA ARG A 272 -11.07 -23.65 -2.27
C ARG A 272 -9.86 -22.86 -2.81
N PHE A 273 -9.86 -22.53 -4.10
CA PHE A 273 -8.76 -21.76 -4.72
C PHE A 273 -8.84 -20.26 -4.49
N LEU A 274 -9.89 -19.78 -3.82
CA LEU A 274 -10.06 -18.37 -3.47
C LEU A 274 -10.37 -18.26 -1.97
N GLY A 275 -9.83 -17.24 -1.32
CA GLY A 275 -10.06 -17.01 0.11
C GLY A 275 -9.41 -15.74 0.62
N GLU A 276 -9.50 -15.53 1.92
CA GLU A 276 -8.80 -14.43 2.56
C GLU A 276 -7.29 -14.58 2.42
N PRO A 277 -6.56 -13.50 2.08
CA PRO A 277 -5.11 -13.53 1.99
C PRO A 277 -4.44 -14.12 3.25
N GLY A 278 -3.48 -15.03 3.03
CA GLY A 278 -2.74 -15.66 4.12
C GLY A 278 -3.49 -16.76 4.88
N THR A 279 -4.70 -17.12 4.46
CA THR A 279 -5.48 -18.23 5.06
C THR A 279 -5.21 -19.56 4.39
N THR A 280 -5.64 -20.66 5.02
CA THR A 280 -5.62 -22.01 4.44
C THR A 280 -7.02 -22.57 4.42
N ASN A 281 -7.54 -22.82 3.21
CA ASN A 281 -8.80 -23.52 3.02
C ASN A 281 -8.62 -25.02 3.23
N ILE A 282 -9.44 -25.61 4.07
CA ILE A 282 -9.42 -27.04 4.33
C ILE A 282 -10.64 -27.68 3.71
N THR A 283 -10.40 -28.63 2.82
CA THR A 283 -11.48 -29.40 2.16
C THR A 283 -11.18 -30.90 2.24
N THR A 284 -12.14 -31.72 1.87
CA THR A 284 -11.95 -33.16 1.74
C THR A 284 -12.32 -33.59 0.31
N ASN A 285 -11.56 -34.53 -0.23
CA ASN A 285 -11.91 -35.13 -1.52
C ASN A 285 -13.02 -36.20 -1.39
N SER A 286 -13.42 -36.79 -2.50
CA SER A 286 -14.46 -37.82 -2.52
C SER A 286 -14.14 -39.11 -1.75
N LYS A 287 -12.86 -39.31 -1.36
CA LYS A 287 -12.40 -40.42 -0.54
C LYS A 287 -12.26 -40.05 0.95
N GLY A 288 -12.64 -38.81 1.32
CA GLY A 288 -12.51 -38.30 2.70
C GLY A 288 -11.09 -37.85 3.09
N GLU A 289 -10.17 -37.77 2.13
CA GLU A 289 -8.79 -37.34 2.37
C GLU A 289 -8.72 -35.82 2.47
N ARG A 290 -7.98 -35.31 3.45
CA ARG A 290 -7.85 -33.87 3.74
C ARG A 290 -6.95 -33.20 2.70
N ILE A 291 -7.42 -32.07 2.18
CA ILE A 291 -6.73 -31.18 1.27
C ILE A 291 -6.62 -29.82 1.96
N SER A 292 -5.42 -29.25 1.98
CA SER A 292 -5.16 -27.92 2.53
C SER A 292 -4.66 -27.01 1.41
N THR A 293 -5.45 -25.99 1.05
CA THR A 293 -5.14 -25.02 -0.01
C THR A 293 -4.70 -23.71 0.62
N ASN A 294 -3.46 -23.30 0.41
CA ASN A 294 -2.91 -22.06 0.92
C ASN A 294 -3.27 -20.90 0.01
N ILE A 295 -3.71 -19.77 0.59
CA ILE A 295 -4.13 -18.58 -0.12
C ILE A 295 -3.03 -17.52 0.01
N GLY A 296 -2.54 -17.04 -1.12
CA GLY A 296 -1.56 -15.96 -1.19
C GLY A 296 -2.13 -14.59 -0.86
N SER A 297 -1.28 -13.57 -0.89
CA SER A 297 -1.62 -12.17 -0.58
C SER A 297 -2.66 -11.55 -1.53
N ASP A 298 -2.79 -12.12 -2.72
CA ASP A 298 -3.78 -11.71 -3.74
C ASP A 298 -5.14 -12.40 -3.63
N GLY A 299 -5.36 -13.21 -2.56
CA GLY A 299 -6.57 -14.00 -2.35
C GLY A 299 -6.73 -15.21 -3.27
N ARG A 300 -5.67 -15.59 -4.00
CA ARG A 300 -5.61 -16.76 -4.86
C ARG A 300 -4.77 -17.86 -4.23
N ALA A 301 -5.14 -19.10 -4.49
CA ALA A 301 -4.35 -20.25 -4.04
C ALA A 301 -2.94 -20.23 -4.63
N THR A 302 -1.95 -20.45 -3.80
CA THR A 302 -0.53 -20.59 -4.17
C THR A 302 -0.14 -22.06 -4.34
N ASP A 303 -0.68 -22.89 -3.47
CA ASP A 303 -0.39 -24.32 -3.45
C ASP A 303 -1.47 -25.11 -2.72
N GLU A 304 -1.48 -26.41 -2.94
CA GLU A 304 -2.43 -27.34 -2.35
C GLU A 304 -1.70 -28.58 -1.81
N THR A 305 -1.81 -28.81 -0.51
CA THR A 305 -1.21 -29.99 0.16
C THR A 305 -2.20 -31.12 0.23
N HIS A 306 -1.81 -32.27 -0.29
CA HIS A 306 -2.55 -33.54 -0.24
C HIS A 306 -1.90 -34.48 0.78
N ASN A 307 -2.70 -35.02 1.71
CA ASN A 307 -2.26 -36.01 2.67
C ASN A 307 -2.63 -37.43 2.21
N SER A 308 -2.33 -37.72 0.95
CA SER A 308 -2.51 -39.04 0.35
C SER A 308 -1.54 -39.23 -0.82
N ASP A 309 -1.28 -40.47 -1.19
CA ASP A 309 -0.49 -40.85 -2.37
C ASP A 309 -1.39 -41.18 -3.59
N HIS A 310 -2.68 -40.89 -3.47
CA HIS A 310 -3.73 -41.23 -4.47
C HIS A 310 -3.75 -42.69 -4.90
N GLY A 311 -3.11 -43.58 -4.12
CA GLY A 311 -2.96 -45.00 -4.43
C GLY A 311 -1.80 -45.29 -5.39
N ASN A 312 -0.92 -44.35 -5.64
CA ASN A 312 0.26 -44.51 -6.47
C ASN A 312 1.53 -43.98 -5.75
N PRO A 313 2.05 -44.72 -4.75
CA PRO A 313 3.19 -44.26 -3.95
C PRO A 313 4.49 -44.13 -4.73
N SER A 314 4.57 -44.65 -5.95
CA SER A 314 5.75 -44.48 -6.80
C SER A 314 5.84 -43.13 -7.51
N GLU A 315 4.70 -42.45 -7.66
CA GLU A 315 4.62 -41.11 -8.31
C GLU A 315 4.27 -39.99 -7.34
N HIS A 316 3.63 -40.31 -6.19
CA HIS A 316 3.18 -39.35 -5.22
C HIS A 316 3.67 -39.68 -3.81
N ALA A 317 4.52 -38.84 -3.26
CA ALA A 317 4.86 -38.92 -1.85
C ALA A 317 3.64 -38.60 -0.97
N ASN A 318 3.64 -39.02 0.29
CA ASN A 318 2.59 -38.69 1.24
C ASN A 318 3.22 -38.07 2.50
N PRO A 319 2.99 -36.79 2.82
CA PRO A 319 2.24 -35.79 2.05
C PRO A 319 3.02 -35.21 0.86
N HIS A 320 2.30 -34.64 -0.11
CA HIS A 320 2.88 -33.92 -1.24
C HIS A 320 2.12 -32.62 -1.53
N ILE A 321 2.77 -31.69 -2.21
CA ILE A 321 2.23 -30.35 -2.54
C ILE A 321 2.14 -30.19 -4.05
N HIS A 322 1.03 -29.62 -4.51
CA HIS A 322 0.82 -29.14 -5.85
C HIS A 322 0.89 -27.60 -5.87
N PRO A 323 1.82 -26.96 -6.61
CA PRO A 323 1.72 -25.53 -6.85
C PRO A 323 0.47 -25.24 -7.67
N VAL A 324 -0.21 -24.12 -7.38
CA VAL A 324 -1.36 -23.68 -8.15
C VAL A 324 -0.90 -22.64 -9.17
N ASN A 325 -1.12 -22.97 -10.45
CA ASN A 325 -0.79 -22.08 -11.56
C ASN A 325 -2.08 -21.40 -12.06
N TRP A 326 -2.05 -20.07 -12.18
CA TRP A 326 -3.15 -19.29 -12.70
C TRP A 326 -2.91 -18.94 -14.16
N ASN A 327 -3.84 -19.33 -15.02
CA ASN A 327 -3.74 -19.03 -16.45
C ASN A 327 -3.91 -17.50 -16.67
N PRO A 328 -2.94 -16.83 -17.30
CA PRO A 328 -2.98 -15.36 -17.45
C PRO A 328 -4.14 -14.87 -18.33
N ASP A 329 -4.60 -15.69 -19.28
CA ASP A 329 -5.65 -15.27 -20.24
C ASP A 329 -7.06 -15.52 -19.69
N THR A 330 -7.25 -16.63 -18.98
CA THR A 330 -8.58 -17.06 -18.48
C THR A 330 -8.76 -16.85 -17.00
N GLY A 331 -7.68 -16.58 -16.26
CA GLY A 331 -7.66 -16.49 -14.80
C GLY A 331 -7.98 -17.82 -14.09
N ALA A 332 -8.06 -18.94 -14.80
CA ALA A 332 -8.43 -20.23 -14.20
C ALA A 332 -7.24 -20.89 -13.49
N PRO A 333 -7.44 -21.48 -12.29
CA PRO A 333 -6.40 -22.23 -11.59
C PRO A 333 -6.21 -23.62 -12.19
N SER A 334 -4.98 -24.12 -12.13
CA SER A 334 -4.62 -25.50 -12.43
C SER A 334 -3.57 -25.99 -11.43
N LEU A 335 -3.66 -27.23 -11.02
CA LEU A 335 -2.65 -27.86 -10.16
C LEU A 335 -1.42 -28.21 -11.01
N GLY A 336 -0.26 -27.81 -10.55
CA GLY A 336 1.02 -28.25 -11.10
C GLY A 336 1.36 -29.68 -10.68
N HIS A 337 2.52 -30.16 -11.11
CA HIS A 337 3.01 -31.49 -10.71
C HIS A 337 3.23 -31.56 -9.18
N GLY A 338 2.80 -32.68 -8.58
CA GLY A 338 2.96 -32.88 -7.15
C GLY A 338 4.44 -33.12 -6.79
N VAL A 339 4.93 -32.40 -5.78
CA VAL A 339 6.29 -32.57 -5.26
C VAL A 339 6.23 -33.00 -3.80
N PRO A 340 7.17 -33.84 -3.32
CA PRO A 340 7.24 -34.19 -1.91
C PRO A 340 7.32 -32.94 -1.03
N LEU A 341 6.65 -32.95 0.12
CA LEU A 341 6.66 -31.81 1.05
C LEU A 341 8.09 -31.42 1.48
N SER A 342 8.98 -32.41 1.60
CA SER A 342 10.39 -32.20 1.90
C SER A 342 11.17 -31.43 0.81
N GLU A 343 10.81 -31.63 -0.44
CA GLU A 343 11.46 -30.98 -1.59
C GLU A 343 10.84 -29.59 -1.87
N TYR A 344 9.55 -29.44 -1.63
CA TYR A 344 8.86 -28.17 -1.83
C TYR A 344 9.35 -27.09 -0.86
N ASN A 345 9.65 -27.47 0.37
CA ASN A 345 10.18 -26.54 1.39
C ASN A 345 11.63 -26.11 1.12
N VAL A 346 12.40 -26.87 0.36
CA VAL A 346 13.78 -26.51 -0.04
C VAL A 346 13.78 -25.34 -1.04
N GLY A 347 12.72 -25.19 -1.84
CA GLY A 347 12.54 -24.07 -2.78
C GLY A 347 11.99 -22.78 -2.16
N LYS A 348 11.52 -22.82 -0.91
CA LYS A 348 10.90 -21.69 -0.19
C LYS A 348 11.69 -21.22 1.05
N GLY A 349 13.01 -21.40 1.08
CA GLY A 349 13.91 -20.78 2.07
C GLY A 349 13.60 -21.11 3.55
N LEU A 350 13.81 -22.37 3.95
CA LEU A 350 13.98 -22.73 5.37
C LEU A 350 15.46 -22.56 5.74
N ASN A 351 15.75 -21.64 6.66
CA ASN A 351 17.07 -21.63 7.27
C ASN A 351 17.23 -22.80 8.26
N HIS A 352 18.48 -23.13 8.62
CA HIS A 352 18.93 -24.29 9.39
C HIS A 352 18.30 -24.46 10.80
N LEU A 353 17.35 -23.63 11.20
CA LEU A 353 16.77 -23.61 12.56
C LEU A 353 15.25 -23.86 12.61
N GLY A 354 14.58 -24.20 11.50
CA GLY A 354 13.17 -24.60 11.51
C GLY A 354 12.17 -23.51 11.94
N LEU A 355 12.57 -22.26 11.90
CA LEU A 355 11.71 -21.12 12.19
C LEU A 355 11.12 -20.58 10.89
N PHE A 356 9.79 -20.54 10.82
CA PHE A 356 9.07 -19.84 9.76
C PHE A 356 9.42 -18.36 9.84
N ILE A 357 10.15 -17.86 8.85
CA ILE A 357 10.22 -16.43 8.59
C ILE A 357 8.98 -16.10 7.76
N ASN A 358 8.02 -15.40 8.35
CA ASN A 358 6.95 -14.76 7.61
C ASN A 358 7.57 -13.66 6.76
N VAL A 359 7.66 -13.92 5.49
CA VAL A 359 8.14 -13.01 4.49
C VAL A 359 6.99 -12.07 4.14
N THR A 360 7.10 -10.82 4.53
CA THR A 360 6.14 -9.77 4.23
C THR A 360 6.44 -9.14 2.87
N ASP A 361 5.39 -8.79 2.14
CA ASP A 361 5.33 -8.16 0.83
C ASP A 361 6.50 -7.21 0.51
N ASN A 362 7.23 -7.55 -0.55
CA ASN A 362 8.28 -6.86 -1.32
C ASN A 362 9.64 -7.57 -1.37
N GLU A 363 9.65 -8.88 -1.43
CA GLU A 363 10.88 -9.68 -1.53
C GLU A 363 11.49 -9.74 -2.92
N TYR A 364 10.87 -9.09 -3.89
CA TYR A 364 11.34 -9.06 -5.27
C TYR A 364 11.26 -7.63 -5.81
N PHE A 365 12.22 -7.26 -6.64
CA PHE A 365 12.09 -6.06 -7.46
C PHE A 365 11.20 -6.36 -8.66
N GLU A 366 10.13 -5.63 -8.84
CA GLU A 366 9.25 -5.76 -10.01
C GLU A 366 9.97 -5.31 -11.29
N THR A 367 10.81 -4.30 -11.19
CA THR A 367 11.55 -3.71 -12.32
C THR A 367 13.02 -3.50 -12.01
N LEU A 368 13.86 -3.51 -13.07
CA LEU A 368 15.27 -3.12 -12.95
C LEU A 368 15.41 -1.65 -12.51
N TYR A 369 14.46 -0.81 -12.89
CA TYR A 369 14.46 0.59 -12.50
C TYR A 369 14.34 0.75 -10.98
N GLU A 370 13.44 0.01 -10.34
CA GLU A 370 13.25 0.02 -8.89
C GLU A 370 14.54 -0.36 -8.15
N PHE A 371 15.22 -1.41 -8.60
CA PHE A 371 16.51 -1.82 -8.03
C PHE A 371 17.59 -0.74 -8.21
N THR A 372 17.74 -0.20 -9.42
CA THR A 372 18.77 0.82 -9.70
C THR A 372 18.47 2.14 -9.03
N ASP A 373 17.21 2.50 -8.87
CA ASP A 373 16.76 3.70 -8.17
C ASP A 373 17.05 3.61 -6.67
N ALA A 374 16.78 2.45 -6.04
CA ALA A 374 17.14 2.20 -4.64
C ALA A 374 18.64 2.43 -4.40
N LEU A 375 19.50 1.87 -5.25
CA LEU A 375 20.96 2.05 -5.14
C LEU A 375 21.42 3.50 -5.37
N LYS A 376 20.84 4.19 -6.36
CA LYS A 376 21.16 5.60 -6.66
C LYS A 376 20.80 6.56 -5.53
N ARG A 377 19.84 6.18 -4.67
CA ARG A 377 19.44 6.93 -3.49
C ARG A 377 20.28 6.63 -2.25
N GLY A 378 21.25 5.75 -2.38
CA GLY A 378 22.12 5.35 -1.27
C GLY A 378 21.62 4.11 -0.52
N GLY A 379 20.58 3.46 -1.01
CA GLY A 379 20.04 2.22 -0.42
C GLY A 379 21.00 1.04 -0.61
N GLU A 380 20.97 0.12 0.34
CA GLU A 380 21.65 -1.17 0.30
C GLU A 380 20.62 -2.26 -0.01
N VAL A 381 21.03 -3.25 -0.80
CA VAL A 381 20.18 -4.40 -1.16
C VAL A 381 20.92 -5.68 -0.85
N GLN A 382 20.31 -6.53 -0.05
CA GLN A 382 20.77 -7.90 0.16
C GLN A 382 19.79 -8.87 -0.49
N PHE A 383 20.30 -9.88 -1.16
CA PHE A 383 19.47 -10.86 -1.84
C PHE A 383 20.08 -12.26 -1.80
N LEU A 384 19.22 -13.24 -1.80
CA LEU A 384 19.57 -14.66 -1.86
C LEU A 384 19.44 -15.17 -3.31
N TRP A 385 20.49 -15.82 -3.81
CA TRP A 385 20.50 -16.50 -5.10
C TRP A 385 21.28 -17.82 -4.99
N ASN A 386 20.68 -18.92 -5.42
CA ASN A 386 21.28 -20.27 -5.35
C ASN A 386 21.89 -20.62 -3.98
N ASN A 387 21.19 -20.28 -2.88
CA ASN A 387 21.65 -20.45 -1.49
C ASN A 387 22.86 -19.62 -1.05
N HIS A 388 23.31 -18.67 -1.87
CA HIS A 388 24.32 -17.68 -1.52
C HIS A 388 23.69 -16.33 -1.32
N GLU A 389 24.07 -15.63 -0.27
CA GLU A 389 23.60 -14.29 0.01
C GLU A 389 24.57 -13.26 -0.56
N TYR A 390 24.06 -12.28 -1.28
CA TYR A 390 24.81 -11.20 -1.90
C TYR A 390 24.37 -9.85 -1.36
N SER A 391 25.32 -8.94 -1.22
CA SER A 391 25.07 -7.55 -0.85
C SER A 391 25.48 -6.62 -1.99
N VAL A 392 24.61 -5.66 -2.29
CA VAL A 392 24.87 -4.55 -3.22
C VAL A 392 24.68 -3.25 -2.48
N LEU A 393 25.69 -2.40 -2.48
CA LEU A 393 25.64 -1.12 -1.79
C LEU A 393 26.40 -0.02 -2.56
N PRO A 394 25.95 1.24 -2.47
CA PRO A 394 26.72 2.39 -2.95
C PRO A 394 27.83 2.75 -1.95
N SER A 395 29.00 3.08 -2.45
CA SER A 395 30.12 3.55 -1.64
C SER A 395 31.01 4.49 -2.45
N ASN A 396 31.26 5.68 -1.93
CA ASN A 396 32.14 6.70 -2.55
C ASN A 396 31.81 7.02 -4.03
N GLY A 397 30.51 7.08 -4.37
CA GLY A 397 30.04 7.37 -5.72
C GLY A 397 30.13 6.20 -6.70
N ARG A 398 30.49 5.01 -6.22
CA ARG A 398 30.54 3.75 -6.97
C ARG A 398 29.57 2.73 -6.35
N PHE A 399 29.37 1.62 -7.01
CA PHE A 399 28.56 0.49 -6.52
C PHE A 399 29.46 -0.71 -6.31
N VAL A 400 29.25 -1.42 -5.21
CA VAL A 400 29.94 -2.68 -4.91
C VAL A 400 28.93 -3.80 -4.76
N ILE A 401 29.25 -4.96 -5.32
CA ILE A 401 28.56 -6.21 -5.07
C ILE A 401 29.55 -7.21 -4.49
N CYS A 402 29.15 -7.92 -3.44
CA CYS A 402 29.94 -9.00 -2.83
C CYS A 402 29.00 -10.11 -2.32
N GLU A 403 29.55 -11.30 -2.15
CA GLU A 403 28.90 -12.34 -1.38
C GLU A 403 28.93 -11.97 0.10
N ALA A 404 27.82 -12.14 0.81
CA ALA A 404 27.70 -11.74 2.22
C ALA A 404 28.74 -12.46 3.09
N ASN A 405 29.39 -11.68 3.95
CA ASN A 405 30.50 -12.15 4.82
C ASN A 405 31.80 -12.58 4.11
N LEU A 406 31.92 -12.34 2.79
CA LEU A 406 33.12 -12.63 2.00
C LEU A 406 33.59 -11.37 1.27
N PRO A 407 34.20 -10.39 1.98
CA PRO A 407 34.61 -9.11 1.40
C PRO A 407 35.64 -9.23 0.27
N GLU A 408 36.39 -10.34 0.21
CA GLU A 408 37.32 -10.65 -0.88
C GLU A 408 36.61 -10.88 -2.23
N THR A 409 35.31 -11.14 -2.24
CA THR A 409 34.51 -11.29 -3.48
C THR A 409 34.02 -9.96 -4.04
N SER A 410 34.37 -8.83 -3.42
CA SER A 410 33.90 -7.50 -3.80
C SER A 410 34.28 -7.10 -5.23
N CYS A 411 33.27 -6.79 -6.04
CA CYS A 411 33.41 -6.23 -7.37
C CYS A 411 32.84 -4.82 -7.42
N TRP A 412 33.58 -3.87 -8.00
CA TRP A 412 33.27 -2.45 -8.01
C TRP A 412 32.87 -1.96 -9.39
N TYR A 413 31.84 -1.11 -9.46
CA TYR A 413 31.25 -0.57 -10.67
C TYR A 413 31.03 0.93 -10.56
N ASP A 414 31.29 1.66 -11.63
CA ASP A 414 31.16 3.12 -11.65
C ASP A 414 29.71 3.57 -11.86
N ASP A 415 28.86 2.70 -12.42
CA ASP A 415 27.44 2.97 -12.65
C ASP A 415 26.58 1.70 -12.51
N THR A 416 25.27 1.90 -12.41
CA THR A 416 24.29 0.81 -12.26
C THR A 416 24.15 -0.06 -13.50
N ASP A 417 24.43 0.45 -14.70
CA ASP A 417 24.30 -0.33 -15.94
C ASP A 417 25.42 -1.34 -16.08
N THR A 418 26.64 -0.98 -15.70
CA THR A 418 27.79 -1.90 -15.63
C THR A 418 27.62 -2.91 -14.49
N LEU A 419 27.12 -2.48 -13.32
CA LEU A 419 26.76 -3.36 -12.21
C LEU A 419 25.75 -4.44 -12.66
N LEU A 420 24.71 -4.07 -13.37
CA LEU A 420 23.69 -5.00 -13.88
C LEU A 420 24.23 -6.06 -14.84
N ASN A 421 25.43 -5.88 -15.39
CA ASN A 421 26.12 -6.89 -16.20
C ASN A 421 27.05 -7.81 -15.39
N HIS A 422 27.19 -7.57 -14.07
CA HIS A 422 27.90 -8.48 -13.16
C HIS A 422 27.30 -9.88 -13.25
N LYS A 423 28.16 -10.89 -13.22
CA LYS A 423 27.72 -12.28 -13.26
C LYS A 423 27.76 -12.87 -11.86
N VAL A 424 26.59 -13.34 -11.41
CA VAL A 424 26.39 -14.13 -10.18
C VAL A 424 26.08 -15.54 -10.65
N ASP A 425 26.89 -16.51 -10.30
CA ASP A 425 26.77 -17.92 -10.72
C ASP A 425 26.60 -18.08 -12.24
N GLY A 426 27.30 -17.25 -13.02
CA GLY A 426 27.28 -17.30 -14.48
C GLY A 426 26.13 -16.54 -15.15
N GLU A 427 25.08 -16.15 -14.43
CA GLU A 427 23.99 -15.32 -14.93
C GLU A 427 24.20 -13.84 -14.61
N LYS A 428 23.73 -12.95 -15.50
CA LYS A 428 23.84 -11.50 -15.26
C LYS A 428 22.88 -11.05 -14.17
N LEU A 429 23.34 -10.12 -13.32
CA LEU A 429 22.52 -9.54 -12.23
C LEU A 429 21.18 -9.01 -12.74
N ARG A 430 21.12 -8.37 -13.91
CA ARG A 430 19.87 -7.91 -14.54
C ARG A 430 18.84 -9.01 -14.79
N SER A 431 19.30 -10.25 -14.96
CA SER A 431 18.42 -11.40 -15.23
C SER A 431 17.92 -12.04 -13.93
N ILE A 432 18.72 -11.97 -12.87
CA ILE A 432 18.40 -12.65 -11.61
C ILE A 432 17.71 -11.74 -10.60
N ILE A 433 17.98 -10.45 -10.55
CA ILE A 433 17.52 -9.57 -9.49
C ILE A 433 15.99 -9.47 -9.37
N LYS A 434 15.28 -9.71 -10.44
CA LYS A 434 13.81 -9.79 -10.47
C LYS A 434 13.25 -11.14 -9.99
N ARG A 435 14.12 -12.13 -9.78
CA ARG A 435 13.78 -13.49 -9.36
C ARG A 435 14.45 -13.85 -8.03
N ALA A 436 15.48 -13.10 -7.66
CA ALA A 436 16.21 -13.27 -6.41
C ALA A 436 15.34 -12.86 -5.23
N VAL A 437 15.43 -13.60 -4.14
CA VAL A 437 14.74 -13.26 -2.89
C VAL A 437 15.49 -12.12 -2.20
N ILE A 438 14.85 -11.00 -2.00
CA ILE A 438 15.45 -9.85 -1.31
C ILE A 438 15.36 -10.09 0.20
N THR A 439 16.50 -10.27 0.84
CA THR A 439 16.58 -10.55 2.29
C THR A 439 16.62 -9.27 3.12
N SER A 440 17.15 -8.19 2.55
CA SER A 440 17.15 -6.86 3.17
C SER A 440 17.24 -5.79 2.10
N ARG A 441 16.57 -4.67 2.31
CA ARG A 441 16.77 -3.45 1.56
C ARG A 441 16.61 -2.22 2.46
N THR A 442 17.54 -1.28 2.35
CA THR A 442 17.39 0.06 2.90
C THR A 442 17.02 1.01 1.76
N LEU A 443 16.06 1.89 1.99
CA LEU A 443 15.60 2.89 1.01
C LEU A 443 15.95 4.28 1.51
#